data_1e828d17b8fe7dd5475973700bcb937a
#
_entry.id   1e828d17b8fe7dd5475973700bcb937a
#
_cell.length_a   1.000
_cell.length_b   1.000
_cell.length_c   1.000
_cell.angle_alpha   90.00
_cell.angle_beta   90.00
_cell.angle_gamma   90.00
#
_symmetry.space_group_name_H-M   'P 1'
#
loop_
_entity.id
_entity.type
_entity.pdbx_description
1 polymer ?
#
loop_
_entity_poly.entity_id
_entity_poly.type
_entity_poly.pdbx_seq_one_letter_code
_entity_poly.pdbx_strand_id
1 'polypeptide(L)'
;RIKEPGNKAMDRGKDIHTMCEDYIRGRYDEIPKELADFEEAFDALKDLHLKSYVTCEGDWAFDKDWKPAPWFGETTWGRAKVDAFVHIDGTDTARVIDFKTGRYDGNQEVHREQCELYGAVVLERMPEIKTITTELWYLDHGKIDRYEYSADNIVHKQKKLNDRAIAMTEATEFP
;
A
#
# COMPACT_ATOMS: atom_id res chain seq x y z
N ARG A 1 -22.64 -8.06 -24.14
CA ARG A 1 -22.33 -8.53 -22.76
C ARG A 1 -22.71 -7.42 -21.82
N ILE A 2 -23.72 -7.65 -20.98
CA ILE A 2 -24.12 -6.71 -19.92
C ILE A 2 -23.03 -6.78 -18.83
N LYS A 3 -22.31 -5.69 -18.59
CA LYS A 3 -21.36 -5.59 -17.47
C LYS A 3 -22.14 -5.61 -16.14
N GLU A 4 -21.79 -6.53 -15.25
CA GLU A 4 -22.41 -6.64 -13.93
C GLU A 4 -22.13 -5.41 -13.05
N PRO A 5 -23.04 -5.02 -12.14
CA PRO A 5 -22.88 -3.80 -11.31
C PRO A 5 -21.61 -3.75 -10.45
N GLY A 6 -21.04 -4.92 -10.06
CA GLY A 6 -19.77 -5.01 -9.33
C GLY A 6 -18.54 -4.56 -10.12
N ASN A 7 -18.63 -4.56 -11.44
CA ASN A 7 -17.55 -4.18 -12.34
C ASN A 7 -17.32 -2.65 -12.38
N LYS A 8 -18.39 -1.84 -12.20
CA LYS A 8 -18.28 -0.38 -12.26
C LYS A 8 -17.52 0.25 -11.08
N ALA A 9 -17.74 -0.24 -9.87
CA ALA A 9 -17.03 0.28 -8.69
C ALA A 9 -15.53 -0.10 -8.73
N MET A 10 -15.22 -1.32 -9.17
CA MET A 10 -13.87 -1.79 -9.33
C MET A 10 -13.14 -1.06 -10.48
N ASP A 11 -13.81 -0.83 -11.61
CA ASP A 11 -13.28 -0.05 -12.73
C ASP A 11 -12.98 1.40 -12.30
N ARG A 12 -13.92 2.04 -11.57
CA ARG A 12 -13.72 3.38 -11.00
C ARG A 12 -12.50 3.41 -10.05
N GLY A 13 -12.36 2.40 -9.17
CA GLY A 13 -11.22 2.32 -8.27
C GLY A 13 -9.90 2.30 -9.04
N LYS A 14 -9.79 1.48 -10.08
CA LYS A 14 -8.60 1.42 -10.95
C LYS A 14 -8.31 2.75 -11.64
N ASP A 15 -9.34 3.40 -12.17
CA ASP A 15 -9.21 4.70 -12.83
C ASP A 15 -8.67 5.76 -11.86
N ILE A 16 -9.18 5.80 -10.61
CA ILE A 16 -8.71 6.73 -9.58
C ILE A 16 -7.25 6.44 -9.20
N HIS A 17 -6.84 5.16 -9.02
CA HIS A 17 -5.45 4.82 -8.71
C HIS A 17 -4.51 5.24 -9.86
N THR A 18 -4.89 4.99 -11.11
CA THR A 18 -4.13 5.47 -12.28
C THR A 18 -4.03 7.00 -12.28
N MET A 19 -5.11 7.71 -11.94
CA MET A 19 -5.13 9.16 -11.85
C MET A 19 -4.17 9.68 -10.75
N CYS A 20 -4.14 9.03 -9.58
CA CYS A 20 -3.20 9.35 -8.51
C CYS A 20 -1.75 9.20 -8.97
N GLU A 21 -1.42 8.06 -9.57
CA GLU A 21 -0.09 7.79 -10.12
C GLU A 21 0.29 8.83 -11.19
N ASP A 22 -0.59 9.09 -12.13
CA ASP A 22 -0.36 10.05 -13.22
C ASP A 22 -0.15 11.47 -12.70
N TYR A 23 -0.89 11.88 -11.64
CA TYR A 23 -0.67 13.17 -11.01
C TYR A 23 0.70 13.25 -10.32
N ILE A 24 1.07 12.25 -9.53
CA ILE A 24 2.38 12.19 -8.86
C ILE A 24 3.52 12.22 -9.89
N ARG A 25 3.36 11.53 -11.02
CA ARG A 25 4.33 11.52 -12.13
C ARG A 25 4.35 12.81 -12.97
N GLY A 26 3.50 13.79 -12.64
CA GLY A 26 3.44 15.07 -13.34
C GLY A 26 2.80 15.02 -14.72
N ARG A 27 1.91 14.05 -14.97
CA ARG A 27 1.19 13.92 -16.24
C ARG A 27 -0.07 14.81 -16.32
N TYR A 28 -0.43 15.44 -15.21
CA TYR A 28 -1.51 16.44 -15.12
C TYR A 28 -0.92 17.80 -14.76
N ASP A 29 -1.39 18.84 -15.45
CA ASP A 29 -1.03 20.24 -15.15
C ASP A 29 -1.79 20.76 -13.94
N GLU A 30 -3.05 20.36 -13.80
CA GLU A 30 -3.93 20.72 -12.69
C GLU A 30 -4.42 19.47 -11.96
N ILE A 31 -4.72 19.61 -10.66
CA ILE A 31 -5.21 18.48 -9.89
C ILE A 31 -6.60 18.05 -10.35
N PRO A 32 -6.84 16.76 -10.62
CA PRO A 32 -8.17 16.24 -10.89
C PRO A 32 -9.12 16.47 -9.71
N LYS A 33 -10.38 16.78 -10.00
CA LYS A 33 -11.40 17.08 -8.97
C LYS A 33 -11.59 15.95 -7.96
N GLU A 34 -11.36 14.69 -8.38
CA GLU A 34 -11.44 13.48 -7.55
C GLU A 34 -10.35 13.45 -6.47
N LEU A 35 -9.27 14.21 -6.65
CA LEU A 35 -8.11 14.29 -5.75
C LEU A 35 -8.04 15.62 -5.00
N ALA A 36 -8.94 16.56 -5.26
CA ALA A 36 -8.85 17.94 -4.79
C ALA A 36 -8.79 18.09 -3.25
N ASP A 37 -9.46 17.20 -2.50
CA ASP A 37 -9.40 17.20 -1.03
C ASP A 37 -8.00 16.87 -0.47
N PHE A 38 -7.10 16.40 -1.33
CA PHE A 38 -5.71 16.02 -0.99
C PHE A 38 -4.67 16.83 -1.79
N GLU A 39 -5.04 17.98 -2.37
CA GLU A 39 -4.18 18.74 -3.28
C GLU A 39 -2.79 18.98 -2.71
N GLU A 40 -2.67 19.56 -1.51
CA GLU A 40 -1.38 19.82 -0.88
C GLU A 40 -0.53 18.54 -0.68
N ALA A 41 -1.18 17.43 -0.35
CA ALA A 41 -0.51 16.16 -0.10
C ALA A 41 -0.02 15.52 -1.42
N PHE A 42 -0.81 15.61 -2.49
CA PHE A 42 -0.39 15.15 -3.82
C PHE A 42 0.69 16.04 -4.42
N ASP A 43 0.64 17.36 -4.23
CA ASP A 43 1.70 18.28 -4.66
C ASP A 43 3.03 17.97 -3.96
N ALA A 44 2.99 17.69 -2.66
CA ALA A 44 4.17 17.25 -1.91
C ALA A 44 4.74 15.92 -2.45
N LEU A 45 3.88 14.96 -2.82
CA LEU A 45 4.33 13.69 -3.44
C LEU A 45 4.94 13.93 -4.83
N LYS A 46 4.35 14.80 -5.64
CA LYS A 46 4.87 15.19 -6.95
C LYS A 46 6.24 15.81 -6.84
N ASP A 47 6.46 16.73 -5.88
CA ASP A 47 7.74 17.34 -5.61
C ASP A 47 8.80 16.32 -5.16
N LEU A 48 8.42 15.36 -4.32
CA LEU A 48 9.30 14.27 -3.90
C LEU A 48 9.61 13.31 -5.05
N HIS A 49 8.64 13.06 -5.93
CA HIS A 49 8.83 12.22 -7.11
C HIS A 49 9.84 12.82 -8.08
N LEU A 50 9.82 14.15 -8.30
CA LEU A 50 10.81 14.86 -9.09
C LEU A 50 12.25 14.70 -8.56
N LYS A 51 12.41 14.44 -7.25
CA LYS A 51 13.68 14.16 -6.58
C LYS A 51 14.02 12.68 -6.52
N SER A 52 13.22 11.82 -7.16
CA SER A 52 13.35 10.36 -7.17
C SER A 52 13.13 9.69 -5.80
N TYR A 53 12.44 10.34 -4.87
CA TYR A 53 12.14 9.80 -3.55
C TYR A 53 10.79 9.07 -3.46
N VAL A 54 10.02 9.03 -4.56
CA VAL A 54 8.73 8.32 -4.62
C VAL A 54 8.76 7.25 -5.70
N THR A 55 8.44 6.02 -5.31
CA THR A 55 8.13 4.91 -6.21
C THR A 55 6.62 4.71 -6.25
N CYS A 56 6.01 4.87 -7.43
CA CYS A 56 4.61 4.55 -7.66
C CYS A 56 4.47 3.10 -8.13
N GLU A 57 3.38 2.44 -7.72
CA GLU A 57 3.05 1.06 -8.12
C GLU A 57 4.16 0.05 -7.81
N GLY A 58 4.62 0.02 -6.54
CA GLY A 58 5.63 -0.95 -6.10
C GLY A 58 5.06 -2.37 -6.01
N ASP A 59 5.61 -3.27 -6.83
CA ASP A 59 5.27 -4.70 -6.80
C ASP A 59 6.32 -5.45 -5.96
N TRP A 60 5.95 -5.85 -4.73
CA TRP A 60 6.83 -6.53 -3.80
C TRP A 60 6.35 -7.94 -3.50
N ALA A 61 7.20 -8.92 -3.75
CA ALA A 61 6.94 -10.31 -3.39
C ALA A 61 7.98 -10.79 -2.37
N PHE A 62 7.59 -11.75 -1.55
CA PHE A 62 8.41 -12.31 -0.48
C PHE A 62 8.14 -13.80 -0.30
N ASP A 63 9.14 -14.51 0.23
CA ASP A 63 9.06 -15.92 0.59
C ASP A 63 8.52 -16.11 2.02
N LYS A 64 8.51 -17.36 2.51
CA LYS A 64 8.03 -17.71 3.87
C LYS A 64 8.85 -17.08 5.00
N ASP A 65 10.09 -16.71 4.72
CA ASP A 65 10.99 -16.04 5.67
C ASP A 65 11.00 -14.52 5.49
N TRP A 66 10.01 -13.98 4.75
CA TRP A 66 9.84 -12.55 4.43
C TRP A 66 10.94 -11.95 3.57
N LYS A 67 11.82 -12.79 2.99
CA LYS A 67 12.89 -12.33 2.11
C LYS A 67 12.32 -11.97 0.73
N PRO A 68 12.90 -10.97 0.05
CA PRO A 68 12.51 -10.62 -1.31
C PRO A 68 12.50 -11.85 -2.23
N ALA A 69 11.40 -12.01 -2.97
CA ALA A 69 11.22 -13.08 -3.94
C ALA A 69 10.79 -12.50 -5.30
N PRO A 70 10.96 -13.24 -6.40
CA PRO A 70 10.39 -12.85 -7.69
C PRO A 70 8.87 -12.73 -7.61
N TRP A 71 8.25 -11.80 -8.37
CA TRP A 71 6.79 -11.66 -8.37
C TRP A 71 6.06 -12.95 -8.75
N PHE A 72 6.59 -13.66 -9.74
CA PHE A 72 6.16 -15.01 -10.12
C PHE A 72 7.33 -15.97 -9.88
N GLY A 73 7.23 -16.82 -8.87
CA GLY A 73 8.27 -17.79 -8.53
C GLY A 73 7.74 -18.90 -7.63
N GLU A 74 8.39 -20.05 -7.65
CA GLU A 74 8.03 -21.22 -6.82
C GLU A 74 8.20 -20.94 -5.32
N THR A 75 9.11 -20.04 -4.96
CA THR A 75 9.37 -19.66 -3.55
C THR A 75 8.47 -18.51 -3.09
N THR A 76 7.73 -17.85 -3.99
CA THR A 76 6.87 -16.73 -3.63
C THR A 76 5.71 -17.18 -2.77
N TRP A 77 5.72 -16.71 -1.51
CA TRP A 77 4.68 -17.00 -0.54
C TRP A 77 3.65 -15.89 -0.45
N GLY A 78 4.06 -14.63 -0.57
CA GLY A 78 3.16 -13.48 -0.53
C GLY A 78 3.57 -12.37 -1.49
N ARG A 79 2.59 -11.50 -1.76
CA ARG A 79 2.75 -10.33 -2.64
C ARG A 79 2.10 -9.13 -2.00
N ALA A 80 2.77 -7.99 -2.09
CA ALA A 80 2.25 -6.70 -1.67
C ALA A 80 2.40 -5.72 -2.83
N LYS A 81 1.30 -5.09 -3.21
CA LYS A 81 1.29 -3.99 -4.18
C LYS A 81 1.03 -2.71 -3.40
N VAL A 82 1.93 -1.76 -3.51
CA VAL A 82 1.80 -0.45 -2.86
C VAL A 82 1.59 0.62 -3.91
N ASP A 83 0.67 1.55 -3.64
CA ASP A 83 0.35 2.62 -4.60
C ASP A 83 1.47 3.66 -4.65
N ALA A 84 1.99 4.09 -3.50
CA ALA A 84 3.16 4.95 -3.43
C ALA A 84 4.04 4.59 -2.23
N PHE A 85 5.34 4.54 -2.48
CA PHE A 85 6.39 4.36 -1.48
C PHE A 85 7.30 5.56 -1.50
N VAL A 86 7.54 6.16 -0.32
CA VAL A 86 8.37 7.35 -0.14
C VAL A 86 9.54 7.01 0.77
N HIS A 87 10.76 7.19 0.25
CA HIS A 87 11.98 7.09 1.04
C HIS A 87 12.97 8.16 0.57
N ILE A 88 13.46 8.96 1.50
CA ILE A 88 14.47 9.98 1.25
C ILE A 88 15.84 9.37 1.57
N ASP A 89 16.73 9.37 0.60
CA ASP A 89 18.06 8.81 0.73
C ASP A 89 18.79 9.32 1.97
N GLY A 90 19.41 8.39 2.71
CA GLY A 90 20.14 8.69 3.94
C GLY A 90 19.30 8.88 5.18
N THR A 91 17.97 8.70 5.10
CA THR A 91 17.09 8.65 6.28
C THR A 91 16.80 7.20 6.68
N ASP A 92 16.47 6.99 7.95
CA ASP A 92 16.07 5.69 8.49
C ASP A 92 14.53 5.54 8.60
N THR A 93 13.80 6.40 7.91
CA THR A 93 12.34 6.43 7.89
C THR A 93 11.81 6.31 6.47
N ALA A 94 10.65 5.66 6.33
CA ALA A 94 9.93 5.57 5.06
C ALA A 94 8.42 5.72 5.26
N ARG A 95 7.71 5.91 4.16
CA ARG A 95 6.26 6.01 4.16
C ARG A 95 5.67 5.18 3.03
N VAL A 96 4.65 4.39 3.33
CA VAL A 96 3.79 3.73 2.35
C VAL A 96 2.44 4.42 2.32
N ILE A 97 1.93 4.68 1.14
CA ILE A 97 0.61 5.27 0.93
C ILE A 97 -0.19 4.31 0.08
N ASP A 98 -1.43 4.05 0.52
CA ASP A 98 -2.40 3.24 -0.19
C ASP A 98 -3.68 4.05 -0.36
N PHE A 99 -4.12 4.20 -1.62
CA PHE A 99 -5.28 4.97 -1.98
C PHE A 99 -6.55 4.12 -1.86
N LYS A 100 -7.54 4.63 -1.14
CA LYS A 100 -8.81 3.95 -0.91
C LYS A 100 -9.95 4.72 -1.54
N THR A 101 -10.78 4.02 -2.31
CA THR A 101 -12.03 4.54 -2.86
C THR A 101 -13.21 3.78 -2.27
N GLY A 102 -14.39 4.41 -2.22
CA GLY A 102 -15.61 3.79 -1.72
C GLY A 102 -15.79 3.98 -0.22
N ARG A 103 -16.34 2.97 0.48
CA ARG A 103 -16.76 3.12 1.87
C ARG A 103 -15.58 3.22 2.83
N TYR A 104 -15.66 4.18 3.76
CA TYR A 104 -14.74 4.30 4.88
C TYR A 104 -15.06 3.30 6.00
N ASP A 105 -16.34 3.21 6.41
CA ASP A 105 -16.76 2.40 7.54
C ASP A 105 -16.85 0.91 7.22
N GLY A 106 -16.48 0.08 8.20
CA GLY A 106 -16.62 -1.38 8.16
C GLY A 106 -15.41 -2.16 7.68
N ASN A 107 -14.38 -1.49 7.12
CA ASN A 107 -13.17 -2.14 6.60
C ASN A 107 -11.89 -1.78 7.35
N GLN A 108 -11.97 -1.00 8.42
CA GLN A 108 -10.81 -0.43 9.11
C GLN A 108 -9.84 -1.51 9.62
N GLU A 109 -10.35 -2.65 10.11
CA GLU A 109 -9.50 -3.73 10.61
C GLU A 109 -8.74 -4.41 9.46
N VAL A 110 -9.41 -4.70 8.34
CA VAL A 110 -8.78 -5.28 7.15
C VAL A 110 -7.73 -4.34 6.57
N HIS A 111 -8.03 -3.05 6.50
CA HIS A 111 -7.10 -2.04 6.01
C HIS A 111 -5.89 -1.87 6.95
N ARG A 112 -6.10 -1.96 8.27
CA ARG A 112 -5.00 -1.94 9.24
C ARG A 112 -4.09 -3.16 9.09
N GLU A 113 -4.65 -4.36 8.89
CA GLU A 113 -3.85 -5.56 8.60
C GLU A 113 -3.04 -5.43 7.31
N GLN A 114 -3.58 -4.77 6.30
CA GLN A 114 -2.84 -4.44 5.08
C GLN A 114 -1.66 -3.52 5.37
N CYS A 115 -1.84 -2.50 6.24
CA CYS A 115 -0.77 -1.64 6.71
C CYS A 115 0.31 -2.40 7.48
N GLU A 116 -0.08 -3.36 8.34
CA GLU A 116 0.84 -4.25 9.04
C GLU A 116 1.69 -5.06 8.04
N LEU A 117 1.07 -5.57 6.97
CA LEU A 117 1.77 -6.29 5.91
C LEU A 117 2.79 -5.39 5.19
N TYR A 118 2.39 -4.18 4.80
CA TYR A 118 3.30 -3.23 4.16
C TYR A 118 4.49 -2.89 5.05
N GLY A 119 4.24 -2.62 6.34
CA GLY A 119 5.29 -2.36 7.31
C GLY A 119 6.28 -3.52 7.41
N ALA A 120 5.78 -4.77 7.50
CA ALA A 120 6.61 -5.96 7.58
C ALA A 120 7.48 -6.15 6.33
N VAL A 121 6.89 -5.99 5.14
CA VAL A 121 7.60 -6.16 3.86
C VAL A 121 8.70 -5.12 3.68
N VAL A 122 8.43 -3.84 4.02
CA VAL A 122 9.43 -2.77 3.88
C VAL A 122 10.58 -2.97 4.85
N LEU A 123 10.30 -3.19 6.14
CA LEU A 123 11.34 -3.31 7.17
C LEU A 123 12.24 -4.53 6.95
N GLU A 124 11.70 -5.60 6.37
CA GLU A 124 12.51 -6.78 6.02
C GLU A 124 13.33 -6.57 4.73
N ARG A 125 12.75 -5.83 3.78
CA ARG A 125 13.38 -5.58 2.47
C ARG A 125 14.47 -4.52 2.53
N MET A 126 14.34 -3.55 3.44
CA MET A 126 15.19 -2.37 3.58
C MET A 126 15.67 -2.24 5.03
N PRO A 127 16.76 -2.96 5.41
CA PRO A 127 17.25 -3.00 6.79
C PRO A 127 17.74 -1.64 7.32
N GLU A 128 18.03 -0.69 6.44
CA GLU A 128 18.39 0.69 6.79
C GLU A 128 17.20 1.48 7.35
N ILE A 129 15.96 1.09 7.01
CA ILE A 129 14.74 1.73 7.52
C ILE A 129 14.43 1.16 8.90
N LYS A 130 14.31 2.02 9.90
CA LYS A 130 13.96 1.66 11.28
C LYS A 130 12.51 1.91 11.61
N THR A 131 11.92 2.92 10.98
CA THR A 131 10.52 3.31 11.20
C THR A 131 9.82 3.52 9.87
N ILE A 132 8.63 2.97 9.76
CA ILE A 132 7.76 3.16 8.61
C ILE A 132 6.40 3.68 9.05
N THR A 133 5.92 4.71 8.37
CA THR A 133 4.53 5.17 8.46
C THR A 133 3.75 4.60 7.28
N THR A 134 2.64 3.95 7.55
CA THR A 134 1.69 3.54 6.53
C THR A 134 0.46 4.44 6.58
N GLU A 135 0.04 4.93 5.45
CA GLU A 135 -1.10 5.85 5.31
C GLU A 135 -2.16 5.27 4.39
N LEU A 136 -3.40 5.31 4.82
CA LEU A 136 -4.57 5.00 4.02
C LEU A 136 -5.26 6.31 3.67
N TRP A 137 -5.25 6.69 2.40
CA TRP A 137 -5.88 7.91 1.93
C TRP A 137 -7.26 7.59 1.36
N TYR A 138 -8.29 7.85 2.15
CA TYR A 138 -9.69 7.66 1.74
C TYR A 138 -10.17 8.84 0.91
N LEU A 139 -9.93 8.75 -0.40
CA LEU A 139 -10.11 9.85 -1.35
C LEU A 139 -11.53 10.35 -1.42
N ASP A 140 -12.53 9.46 -1.31
CA ASP A 140 -13.96 9.83 -1.32
C ASP A 140 -14.43 10.51 -0.01
N HIS A 141 -13.56 10.60 1.01
CA HIS A 141 -13.93 11.06 2.36
C HIS A 141 -13.02 12.17 2.90
N GLY A 142 -11.97 12.57 2.18
CA GLY A 142 -11.00 13.55 2.66
C GLY A 142 -10.29 13.14 3.96
N LYS A 143 -10.07 11.82 4.19
CA LYS A 143 -9.50 11.30 5.44
C LYS A 143 -8.22 10.53 5.20
N ILE A 144 -7.30 10.63 6.17
CA ILE A 144 -6.07 9.84 6.21
C ILE A 144 -5.99 9.11 7.55
N ASP A 145 -5.90 7.79 7.51
CA ASP A 145 -5.53 6.97 8.66
C ASP A 145 -4.04 6.66 8.60
N ARG A 146 -3.33 6.81 9.73
CA ARG A 146 -1.88 6.59 9.84
C ARG A 146 -1.56 5.57 10.90
N TYR A 147 -0.61 4.68 10.56
CA TYR A 147 -0.06 3.69 11.48
C TYR A 147 1.46 3.72 11.38
N GLU A 148 2.15 3.59 12.52
CA GLU A 148 3.60 3.57 12.58
C GLU A 148 4.09 2.20 13.04
N TYR A 149 5.11 1.69 12.35
CA TYR A 149 5.75 0.42 12.65
C TYR A 149 7.26 0.60 12.72
N SER A 150 7.88 -0.14 13.63
CA SER A 150 9.34 -0.22 13.75
C SER A 150 9.81 -1.66 13.63
N ALA A 151 11.10 -1.86 13.39
CA ALA A 151 11.70 -3.18 13.36
C ALA A 151 11.41 -3.98 14.66
N ASP A 152 11.37 -3.31 15.81
CA ASP A 152 11.13 -3.96 17.10
C ASP A 152 9.69 -4.46 17.28
N ASN A 153 8.70 -3.73 16.72
CA ASN A 153 7.29 -4.08 16.91
C ASN A 153 6.72 -4.94 15.78
N ILE A 154 7.37 -4.96 14.61
CA ILE A 154 6.85 -5.67 13.42
C ILE A 154 6.98 -7.19 13.55
N VAL A 155 7.95 -7.71 14.30
CA VAL A 155 8.18 -9.16 14.48
C VAL A 155 6.93 -9.87 15.01
N HIS A 156 6.22 -9.25 15.96
CA HIS A 156 4.95 -9.80 16.47
C HIS A 156 3.85 -9.80 15.40
N LYS A 157 3.86 -8.80 14.52
CA LYS A 157 2.90 -8.69 13.40
C LYS A 157 3.18 -9.72 12.33
N GLN A 158 4.45 -9.94 11.98
CA GLN A 158 4.86 -10.99 11.04
C GLN A 158 4.42 -12.36 11.52
N LYS A 159 4.62 -12.67 12.81
CA LYS A 159 4.17 -13.94 13.39
C LYS A 159 2.65 -14.12 13.25
N LYS A 160 1.87 -13.09 13.62
CA LYS A 160 0.40 -13.11 13.47
C LYS A 160 -0.03 -13.36 12.02
N LEU A 161 0.62 -12.69 11.07
CA LEU A 161 0.32 -12.85 9.64
C LEU A 161 0.69 -14.26 9.15
N ASN A 162 1.82 -14.82 9.60
CA ASN A 162 2.23 -16.18 9.28
C ASN A 162 1.24 -17.21 9.83
N ASP A 163 0.88 -17.12 11.11
CA ASP A 163 -0.04 -18.05 11.76
C ASP A 163 -1.41 -18.05 11.04
N ARG A 164 -1.89 -16.88 10.63
CA ARG A 164 -3.12 -16.74 9.86
C ARG A 164 -3.02 -17.34 8.46
N ALA A 165 -1.93 -17.08 7.75
CA ALA A 165 -1.72 -17.62 6.40
C ALA A 165 -1.59 -19.15 6.42
N ILE A 166 -0.89 -19.73 7.41
CA ILE A 166 -0.81 -21.17 7.60
C ILE A 166 -2.21 -21.75 7.87
N ALA A 167 -2.97 -21.15 8.78
CA ALA A 167 -4.34 -21.58 9.06
C ALA A 167 -5.24 -21.56 7.81
N MET A 168 -5.08 -20.57 6.92
CA MET A 168 -5.81 -20.49 5.66
C MET A 168 -5.39 -21.56 4.64
N THR A 169 -4.09 -21.92 4.60
CA THR A 169 -3.58 -22.93 3.65
C THR A 169 -3.85 -24.37 4.13
N GLU A 170 -3.98 -24.58 5.43
CA GLU A 170 -4.29 -25.89 6.04
C GLU A 170 -5.78 -26.13 6.24
N ALA A 171 -6.63 -25.12 6.04
CA ALA A 171 -8.08 -25.26 6.14
C ALA A 171 -8.60 -26.20 5.04
N THR A 172 -9.25 -27.29 5.47
CA THR A 172 -9.91 -28.26 4.56
C THR A 172 -11.36 -27.88 4.27
N GLU A 173 -11.93 -26.94 5.03
CA GLU A 173 -13.28 -26.43 4.85
C GLU A 173 -13.24 -24.89 4.80
N PHE A 174 -13.90 -24.32 3.80
CA PHE A 174 -14.11 -22.88 3.67
C PHE A 174 -15.58 -22.56 4.00
N PRO A 175 -15.86 -21.52 4.76
CA PRO A 175 -17.22 -21.08 5.05
C PRO A 175 -17.98 -20.60 3.82
#